data_5fcae1955d819e344543f2f3ebbe7f68
#
_entry.id   5fcae1955d819e344543f2f3ebbe7f68
#
_cell.length_a   1.000
_cell.length_b   1.000
_cell.length_c   1.000
_cell.angle_alpha   90.00
_cell.angle_beta   90.00
_cell.angle_gamma   90.00
#
_symmetry.space_group_name_H-M   'P 1'
#
loop_
_entity.id
_entity.type
_entity.pdbx_description
1 polymer ?
#
loop_
_entity_poly.entity_id
_entity_poly.type
_entity_poly.pdbx_seq_one_letter_code
_entity_poly.pdbx_strand_id
1 'polypeptide(L)'
;GGKFFLIQIASLLLYQSNNLIIAHVSGNTDVAVYNIAYKYAGIFQMIFSLIIAPIWVAARDAYIHDDISWIRGIMKKLNIIWIFFVLGSLLQLMLSQFAYDLWIGKSLNVSFYITALCFVYFILNMKAGIYNNIINGTGKVKLQFIMYFIQVVIHIPFAILLGKIWGIEGVLVS
;
A
#
# COMPACT_ATOMS: atom_id res chain seq x y z
N GLY A 1 5.82 -16.31 -14.56
CA GLY A 1 6.93 -15.94 -15.36
C GLY A 1 7.29 -14.47 -15.36
N GLY A 2 7.89 -14.00 -16.48
CA GLY A 2 8.51 -12.68 -16.59
C GLY A 2 7.61 -11.49 -16.28
N LYS A 3 6.32 -11.53 -16.64
CA LYS A 3 5.37 -10.43 -16.32
C LYS A 3 5.19 -10.24 -14.83
N PHE A 4 5.13 -11.32 -14.06
CA PHE A 4 5.02 -11.24 -12.60
C PHE A 4 6.29 -10.63 -11.98
N PHE A 5 7.46 -11.02 -12.49
CA PHE A 5 8.74 -10.44 -12.08
C PHE A 5 8.81 -8.93 -12.36
N LEU A 6 8.34 -8.49 -13.54
CA LEU A 6 8.26 -7.06 -13.88
C LEU A 6 7.29 -6.28 -12.98
N ILE A 7 6.15 -6.89 -12.59
CA ILE A 7 5.23 -6.30 -11.61
C ILE A 7 5.94 -6.09 -10.26
N GLN A 8 6.71 -7.07 -9.79
CA GLN A 8 7.47 -6.95 -8.54
C GLN A 8 8.51 -5.82 -8.61
N ILE A 9 9.24 -5.71 -9.73
CA ILE A 9 10.20 -4.61 -9.94
C ILE A 9 9.47 -3.26 -9.94
N ALA A 10 8.35 -3.13 -10.67
CA ALA A 10 7.57 -1.90 -10.71
C ALA A 10 7.09 -1.48 -9.31
N SER A 11 6.63 -2.43 -8.49
CA SER A 11 6.23 -2.16 -7.11
C SER A 11 7.39 -1.69 -6.23
N LEU A 12 8.58 -2.29 -6.39
CA LEU A 12 9.79 -1.86 -5.69
C LEU A 12 10.21 -0.46 -6.11
N LEU A 13 10.16 -0.16 -7.41
CA LEU A 13 10.51 1.17 -7.94
C LEU A 13 9.55 2.24 -7.39
N LEU A 14 8.24 1.96 -7.32
CA LEU A 14 7.26 2.88 -6.72
C LEU A 14 7.59 3.18 -5.27
N TYR A 15 7.85 2.15 -4.47
CA TYR A 15 8.18 2.32 -3.06
C TYR A 15 9.50 3.09 -2.85
N GLN A 16 10.55 2.72 -3.59
CA GLN A 16 11.87 3.37 -3.44
C GLN A 16 11.89 4.78 -4.04
N SER A 17 11.08 5.04 -5.08
CA SER A 17 11.00 6.37 -5.68
C SER A 17 10.54 7.43 -4.67
N ASN A 18 9.59 7.12 -3.79
CA ASN A 18 9.14 8.05 -2.75
C ASN A 18 10.29 8.47 -1.84
N ASN A 19 11.11 7.53 -1.37
CA ASN A 19 12.26 7.84 -0.54
C ASN A 19 13.27 8.74 -1.26
N LEU A 20 13.57 8.45 -2.52
CA LEU A 20 14.51 9.23 -3.33
C LEU A 20 13.98 10.63 -3.65
N ILE A 21 12.69 10.73 -3.98
CA ILE A 21 12.05 12.02 -4.29
C ILE A 21 12.00 12.89 -3.03
N ILE A 22 11.58 12.35 -1.88
CA ILE A 22 11.54 13.07 -0.61
C ILE A 22 12.96 13.52 -0.21
N ALA A 23 13.97 12.66 -0.35
CA ALA A 23 15.35 13.02 -0.07
C ALA A 23 15.85 14.21 -0.92
N HIS A 24 15.47 14.21 -2.20
CA HIS A 24 15.87 15.27 -3.14
C HIS A 24 15.11 16.58 -2.93
N VAL A 25 13.83 16.52 -2.56
CA VAL A 25 12.95 17.70 -2.45
C VAL A 25 12.98 18.33 -1.06
N SER A 26 13.02 17.51 0.00
CA SER A 26 12.82 17.95 1.38
C SER A 26 13.96 17.57 2.33
N GLY A 27 14.87 16.69 1.89
CA GLY A 27 16.05 16.30 2.67
C GLY A 27 15.89 15.02 3.49
N ASN A 28 17.00 14.57 4.09
CA ASN A 28 17.08 13.27 4.77
C ASN A 28 16.24 13.18 6.06
N THR A 29 16.04 14.29 6.77
CA THR A 29 15.19 14.31 7.97
C THR A 29 13.74 13.96 7.61
N ASP A 30 13.25 14.47 6.50
CA ASP A 30 11.90 14.23 6.01
C ASP A 30 11.72 12.78 5.51
N VAL A 31 12.77 12.17 4.97
CA VAL A 31 12.78 10.72 4.69
C VAL A 31 12.61 9.91 5.96
N ALA A 32 13.24 10.31 7.07
CA ALA A 32 13.08 9.64 8.36
C ALA A 32 11.64 9.76 8.87
N VAL A 33 11.05 10.97 8.83
CA VAL A 33 9.64 11.22 9.20
C VAL A 33 8.69 10.36 8.38
N TYR A 34 8.87 10.35 7.05
CA TYR A 34 8.08 9.50 6.15
C TYR A 34 8.17 8.01 6.52
N ASN A 35 9.40 7.49 6.70
CA ASN A 35 9.61 6.07 6.99
C ASN A 35 9.01 5.65 8.34
N ILE A 36 9.00 6.53 9.34
CA ILE A 36 8.35 6.27 10.63
C ILE A 36 6.84 6.15 10.44
N ALA A 37 6.21 7.15 9.79
CA ALA A 37 4.79 7.13 9.51
C ALA A 37 4.39 5.93 8.65
N TYR A 38 5.16 5.61 7.63
CA TYR A 38 4.94 4.49 6.72
C TYR A 38 5.02 3.13 7.44
N LYS A 39 6.06 2.91 8.26
CA LYS A 39 6.20 1.66 9.01
C LYS A 39 5.09 1.48 10.04
N TYR A 40 4.72 2.56 10.75
CA TYR A 40 3.64 2.52 11.71
C TYR A 40 2.30 2.20 11.03
N ALA A 41 1.93 2.93 9.99
CA ALA A 41 0.68 2.70 9.26
C ALA A 41 0.65 1.32 8.58
N GLY A 42 1.80 0.77 8.18
CA GLY A 42 1.92 -0.51 7.49
C GLY A 42 1.67 -1.76 8.36
N ILE A 43 1.52 -1.62 9.69
CA ILE A 43 1.36 -2.77 10.60
C ILE A 43 0.12 -3.60 10.21
N PHE A 44 -1.03 -2.97 10.03
CA PHE A 44 -2.26 -3.67 9.64
C PHE A 44 -2.18 -4.25 8.23
N GLN A 45 -1.50 -3.58 7.30
CA GLN A 45 -1.23 -4.12 5.97
C GLN A 45 -0.42 -5.42 6.04
N MET A 46 0.60 -5.48 6.90
CA MET A 46 1.40 -6.69 7.08
C MET A 46 0.54 -7.86 7.58
N ILE A 47 -0.29 -7.65 8.61
CA ILE A 47 -1.19 -8.69 9.14
C ILE A 47 -2.20 -9.10 8.07
N PHE A 48 -2.81 -8.13 7.36
CA PHE A 48 -3.79 -8.41 6.31
C PHE A 48 -3.18 -9.23 5.17
N SER A 49 -1.92 -8.96 4.79
CA SER A 49 -1.23 -9.70 3.74
C SER A 49 -1.05 -11.19 4.09
N LEU A 50 -0.83 -11.53 5.36
CA LEU A 50 -0.76 -12.93 5.82
C LEU A 50 -2.12 -13.64 5.67
N ILE A 51 -3.23 -12.93 5.90
CA ILE A 51 -4.58 -13.48 5.75
C ILE A 51 -4.91 -13.74 4.28
N ILE A 52 -4.54 -12.83 3.37
CA ILE A 52 -4.87 -12.95 1.94
C ILE A 52 -3.88 -13.83 1.15
N ALA A 53 -2.69 -14.10 1.67
CA ALA A 53 -1.68 -14.87 0.95
C ALA A 53 -2.16 -16.25 0.45
N PRO A 54 -2.89 -17.08 1.25
CA PRO A 54 -3.37 -18.38 0.78
C PRO A 54 -4.49 -18.26 -0.27
N ILE A 55 -5.16 -17.10 -0.36
CA ILE A 55 -6.30 -16.91 -1.27
C ILE A 55 -5.89 -17.03 -2.74
N TRP A 56 -4.67 -16.65 -3.10
CA TRP A 56 -4.16 -16.80 -4.46
C TRP A 56 -4.25 -18.26 -4.95
N VAL A 57 -3.80 -19.22 -4.12
CA VAL A 57 -3.80 -20.65 -4.48
C VAL A 57 -5.23 -21.17 -4.58
N ALA A 58 -6.08 -20.84 -3.60
CA ALA A 58 -7.49 -21.23 -3.60
C ALA A 58 -8.27 -20.60 -4.77
N ALA A 59 -7.98 -19.35 -5.13
CA ALA A 59 -8.58 -18.69 -6.30
C ALA A 59 -8.19 -19.37 -7.62
N ARG A 60 -6.94 -19.88 -7.70
CA ARG A 60 -6.50 -20.66 -8.87
C ARG A 60 -7.28 -21.95 -9.01
N ASP A 61 -7.44 -22.69 -7.91
CA ASP A 61 -8.19 -23.94 -7.89
C ASP A 61 -9.65 -23.72 -8.28
N ALA A 62 -10.32 -22.76 -7.65
CA ALA A 62 -11.69 -22.38 -8.00
C ALA A 62 -11.83 -21.96 -9.47
N TYR A 63 -10.85 -21.22 -10.01
CA TYR A 63 -10.87 -20.79 -11.41
C TYR A 63 -10.73 -21.96 -12.39
N ILE A 64 -9.90 -22.97 -12.09
CA ILE A 64 -9.72 -24.17 -12.93
C ILE A 64 -11.00 -25.03 -12.97
N HIS A 65 -11.77 -25.05 -11.86
CA HIS A 65 -13.02 -25.81 -11.74
C HIS A 65 -14.27 -24.97 -12.09
N ASP A 66 -14.11 -23.77 -12.67
CA ASP A 66 -15.19 -22.81 -13.00
C ASP A 66 -16.11 -22.46 -11.81
N ASP A 67 -15.62 -22.57 -10.57
CA ASP A 67 -16.37 -22.23 -9.37
C ASP A 67 -16.37 -20.70 -9.11
N ILE A 68 -17.12 -20.01 -9.96
CA ILE A 68 -17.31 -18.55 -9.85
C ILE A 68 -18.11 -18.21 -8.57
N SER A 69 -18.93 -19.12 -8.07
CA SER A 69 -19.71 -18.91 -6.85
C SER A 69 -18.79 -18.79 -5.62
N TRP A 70 -17.78 -19.64 -5.53
CA TRP A 70 -16.73 -19.57 -4.50
C TRP A 70 -15.96 -18.25 -4.58
N ILE A 71 -15.53 -17.84 -5.78
CA ILE A 71 -14.80 -16.58 -5.98
C ILE A 71 -15.62 -15.40 -5.47
N ARG A 72 -16.90 -15.32 -5.81
CA ARG A 72 -17.80 -14.27 -5.30
C ARG A 72 -17.97 -14.32 -3.78
N GLY A 73 -18.11 -15.53 -3.24
CA GLY A 73 -18.26 -15.77 -1.81
C GLY A 73 -17.03 -15.30 -1.01
N ILE A 74 -15.84 -15.69 -1.46
CA ILE A 74 -14.60 -15.30 -0.78
C ILE A 74 -14.35 -13.80 -0.87
N MET A 75 -14.64 -13.16 -2.02
CA MET A 75 -14.54 -11.71 -2.16
C MET A 75 -15.44 -10.96 -1.18
N LYS A 76 -16.67 -11.42 -0.94
CA LYS A 76 -17.56 -10.82 0.07
C LYS A 76 -16.96 -10.94 1.47
N LYS A 77 -16.46 -12.12 1.84
CA LYS A 77 -15.81 -12.35 3.16
C LYS A 77 -14.58 -11.47 3.33
N LEU A 78 -13.71 -11.39 2.33
CA LEU A 78 -12.51 -10.57 2.38
C LEU A 78 -12.84 -9.06 2.48
N ASN A 79 -13.92 -8.61 1.84
CA ASN A 79 -14.37 -7.22 1.98
C ASN A 79 -14.86 -6.92 3.41
N ILE A 80 -15.52 -7.86 4.07
CA ILE A 80 -15.92 -7.71 5.48
C ILE A 80 -14.69 -7.65 6.37
N ILE A 81 -13.73 -8.54 6.18
CA ILE A 81 -12.44 -8.53 6.90
C ILE A 81 -11.73 -7.19 6.68
N TRP A 82 -11.67 -6.71 5.44
CA TRP A 82 -11.08 -5.42 5.11
C TRP A 82 -11.74 -4.26 5.88
N ILE A 83 -13.07 -4.25 6.04
CA ILE A 83 -13.77 -3.23 6.84
C ILE A 83 -13.29 -3.25 8.30
N PHE A 84 -13.11 -4.44 8.91
CA PHE A 84 -12.55 -4.53 10.26
C PHE A 84 -11.12 -3.99 10.34
N PHE A 85 -10.31 -4.24 9.32
CA PHE A 85 -8.95 -3.70 9.24
C PHE A 85 -8.96 -2.17 9.04
N VAL A 86 -9.91 -1.62 8.30
CA VAL A 86 -10.11 -0.16 8.20
C VAL A 86 -10.43 0.45 9.56
N LEU A 87 -11.38 -0.13 10.29
CA LEU A 87 -11.73 0.34 11.63
C LEU A 87 -10.54 0.26 12.60
N GLY A 88 -9.79 -0.85 12.57
CA GLY A 88 -8.56 -1.00 13.36
C GLY A 88 -7.50 0.03 12.96
N SER A 89 -7.33 0.29 11.66
CA SER A 89 -6.40 1.31 11.15
C SER A 89 -6.80 2.72 11.59
N LEU A 90 -8.09 3.05 11.62
CA LEU A 90 -8.56 4.34 12.11
C LEU A 90 -8.27 4.50 13.61
N LEU A 91 -8.49 3.47 14.40
CA LEU A 91 -8.13 3.48 15.82
C LEU A 91 -6.61 3.65 16.00
N GLN A 92 -5.81 2.92 15.24
CA GLN A 92 -4.35 3.04 15.24
C GLN A 92 -3.90 4.46 14.85
N LEU A 93 -4.54 5.08 13.85
CA LEU A 93 -4.27 6.46 13.45
C LEU A 93 -4.54 7.45 14.60
N MET A 94 -5.65 7.28 15.31
CA MET A 94 -5.98 8.13 16.47
C MET A 94 -4.94 8.04 17.59
N LEU A 95 -4.32 6.87 17.77
CA LEU A 95 -3.28 6.62 18.77
C LEU A 95 -1.87 6.96 18.27
N SER A 96 -1.70 7.44 17.04
CA SER A 96 -0.39 7.60 16.39
C SER A 96 0.55 8.52 17.17
N GLN A 97 0.07 9.67 17.63
CA GLN A 97 0.92 10.63 18.35
C GLN A 97 1.42 10.04 19.67
N PHE A 98 0.56 9.37 20.42
CA PHE A 98 0.94 8.65 21.65
C PHE A 98 1.99 7.55 21.35
N ALA A 99 1.78 6.80 20.28
CA ALA A 99 2.73 5.75 19.86
C ALA A 99 4.09 6.33 19.47
N TYR A 100 4.12 7.48 18.80
CA TYR A 100 5.37 8.15 18.43
C TYR A 100 6.11 8.70 19.64
N ASP A 101 5.41 9.31 20.57
CA ASP A 101 6.00 9.81 21.83
C ASP A 101 6.66 8.67 22.62
N LEU A 102 6.05 7.49 22.62
CA LEU A 102 6.57 6.32 23.32
C LEU A 102 7.74 5.66 22.57
N TRP A 103 7.70 5.61 21.22
CA TRP A 103 8.67 4.87 20.40
C TRP A 103 9.92 5.70 20.09
N ILE A 104 9.74 6.98 19.74
CA ILE A 104 10.81 7.86 19.22
C ILE A 104 11.14 8.97 20.21
N GLY A 105 10.24 9.23 21.14
CA GLY A 105 10.29 10.40 22.01
C GLY A 105 10.08 11.69 21.22
N LYS A 106 10.59 12.80 21.72
CA LYS A 106 10.43 14.13 21.11
C LYS A 106 11.53 14.48 20.08
N SER A 107 12.28 13.49 19.61
CA SER A 107 13.44 13.72 18.71
C SER A 107 13.03 14.10 17.28
N LEU A 108 11.87 13.63 16.80
CA LEU A 108 11.32 13.92 15.48
C LEU A 108 9.82 14.23 15.61
N ASN A 109 9.39 15.29 14.96
CA ASN A 109 7.98 15.65 14.90
C ASN A 109 7.34 15.01 13.65
N VAL A 110 6.59 13.92 13.86
CA VAL A 110 5.84 13.25 12.79
C VAL A 110 4.43 13.83 12.73
N SER A 111 4.15 14.59 11.67
CA SER A 111 2.85 15.22 11.46
C SER A 111 1.73 14.17 11.41
N PHE A 112 0.61 14.47 12.08
CA PHE A 112 -0.62 13.66 11.98
C PHE A 112 -1.10 13.56 10.53
N TYR A 113 -0.95 14.63 9.74
CA TYR A 113 -1.38 14.64 8.34
C TYR A 113 -0.58 13.68 7.47
N ILE A 114 0.76 13.67 7.60
CA ILE A 114 1.62 12.70 6.90
C ILE A 114 1.24 11.26 7.28
N THR A 115 1.01 11.04 8.57
CA THR A 115 0.55 9.73 9.08
C THR A 115 -0.77 9.34 8.45
N ALA A 116 -1.77 10.24 8.41
CA ALA A 116 -3.07 9.99 7.81
C ALA A 116 -2.98 9.63 6.32
N LEU A 117 -2.13 10.31 5.55
CA LEU A 117 -1.89 9.98 4.15
C LEU A 117 -1.31 8.56 3.98
N CYS A 118 -0.37 8.15 4.84
CA CYS A 118 0.14 6.78 4.84
C CYS A 118 -0.97 5.76 5.17
N PHE A 119 -1.87 6.06 6.10
CA PHE A 119 -3.01 5.19 6.40
C PHE A 119 -3.97 5.06 5.22
N VAL A 120 -4.31 6.16 4.55
CA VAL A 120 -5.14 6.13 3.33
C VAL A 120 -4.49 5.24 2.27
N TYR A 121 -3.19 5.41 2.03
CA TYR A 121 -2.45 4.57 1.11
C TYR A 121 -2.58 3.08 1.46
N PHE A 122 -2.34 2.68 2.72
CA PHE A 122 -2.41 1.27 3.12
C PHE A 122 -3.83 0.71 3.09
N ILE A 123 -4.85 1.49 3.44
CA ILE A 123 -6.25 1.09 3.35
C ILE A 123 -6.63 0.77 1.89
N LEU A 124 -6.22 1.62 0.95
CA LEU A 124 -6.43 1.39 -0.48
C LEU A 124 -5.60 0.20 -0.99
N ASN A 125 -4.37 0.05 -0.51
CA ASN A 125 -3.49 -1.05 -0.89
C ASN A 125 -4.03 -2.41 -0.39
N MET A 126 -4.55 -2.50 0.84
CA MET A 126 -5.25 -3.69 1.33
C MET A 126 -6.44 -4.06 0.43
N LYS A 127 -7.22 -3.06 0.01
CA LYS A 127 -8.35 -3.27 -0.91
C LYS A 127 -7.89 -3.80 -2.27
N ALA A 128 -6.89 -3.17 -2.86
CA ALA A 128 -6.28 -3.61 -4.12
C ALA A 128 -5.69 -5.03 -3.99
N GLY A 129 -5.11 -5.36 -2.85
CA GLY A 129 -4.56 -6.68 -2.55
C GLY A 129 -5.58 -7.82 -2.69
N ILE A 130 -6.84 -7.60 -2.31
CA ILE A 130 -7.92 -8.59 -2.48
C ILE A 130 -8.07 -8.94 -3.98
N TYR A 131 -8.22 -7.91 -4.82
CA TYR A 131 -8.38 -8.12 -6.27
C TYR A 131 -7.13 -8.70 -6.91
N ASN A 132 -5.96 -8.22 -6.52
CA ASN A 132 -4.68 -8.70 -7.04
C ASN A 132 -4.47 -10.20 -6.78
N ASN A 133 -4.82 -10.70 -5.58
CA ASN A 133 -4.70 -12.13 -5.27
C ASN A 133 -5.64 -12.98 -6.12
N ILE A 134 -6.88 -12.54 -6.36
CA ILE A 134 -7.83 -13.24 -7.24
C ILE A 134 -7.30 -13.24 -8.68
N ILE A 135 -6.88 -12.09 -9.22
CA ILE A 135 -6.35 -11.97 -10.58
C ILE A 135 -5.10 -12.84 -10.77
N ASN A 136 -4.20 -12.84 -9.79
CA ASN A 136 -3.00 -13.68 -9.80
C ASN A 136 -3.36 -15.17 -9.84
N GLY A 137 -4.42 -15.59 -9.13
CA GLY A 137 -4.96 -16.95 -9.19
C GLY A 137 -5.44 -17.34 -10.59
N THR A 138 -6.12 -16.45 -11.30
CA THR A 138 -6.58 -16.70 -12.69
C THR A 138 -5.45 -16.74 -13.71
N GLY A 139 -4.25 -16.25 -13.38
CA GLY A 139 -3.12 -16.08 -14.31
C GLY A 139 -3.28 -14.97 -15.34
N LYS A 140 -4.40 -14.23 -15.35
CA LYS A 140 -4.68 -13.14 -16.29
C LYS A 140 -4.03 -11.81 -15.85
N VAL A 141 -2.74 -11.84 -15.55
CA VAL A 141 -1.97 -10.71 -14.99
C VAL A 141 -1.62 -9.58 -16.00
N LYS A 142 -2.06 -9.71 -17.26
CA LYS A 142 -1.73 -8.69 -18.30
C LYS A 142 -2.28 -7.31 -17.94
N LEU A 143 -3.52 -7.23 -17.50
CA LEU A 143 -4.16 -5.98 -17.10
C LEU A 143 -3.44 -5.37 -15.89
N GLN A 144 -3.15 -6.19 -14.89
CA GLN A 144 -2.42 -5.77 -13.70
C GLN A 144 -1.03 -5.19 -14.07
N PHE A 145 -0.29 -5.85 -14.96
CA PHE A 145 1.00 -5.35 -15.46
C PHE A 145 0.85 -3.98 -16.12
N ILE A 146 -0.14 -3.80 -17.00
CA ILE A 146 -0.39 -2.51 -17.67
C ILE A 146 -0.71 -1.41 -16.64
N MET A 147 -1.57 -1.69 -15.68
CA MET A 147 -1.95 -0.73 -14.64
C MET A 147 -0.76 -0.31 -13.77
N TYR A 148 0.09 -1.25 -13.33
CA TYR A 148 1.31 -0.91 -12.59
C TYR A 148 2.29 -0.09 -13.42
N PHE A 149 2.44 -0.43 -14.71
CA PHE A 149 3.31 0.34 -15.60
C PHE A 149 2.83 1.78 -15.77
N ILE A 150 1.54 1.98 -16.02
CA ILE A 150 0.92 3.30 -16.11
C ILE A 150 1.12 4.06 -14.79
N GLN A 151 0.90 3.41 -13.67
CA GLN A 151 1.07 4.01 -12.34
C GLN A 151 2.52 4.50 -12.13
N VAL A 152 3.54 3.70 -12.46
CA VAL A 152 4.95 4.13 -12.34
C VAL A 152 5.22 5.36 -13.20
N VAL A 153 4.77 5.34 -14.47
CA VAL A 153 5.02 6.42 -15.44
C VAL A 153 4.34 7.72 -15.02
N ILE A 154 3.16 7.64 -14.44
CA ILE A 154 2.42 8.84 -13.98
C ILE A 154 2.93 9.29 -12.62
N HIS A 155 3.11 8.38 -11.67
CA HIS A 155 3.46 8.70 -10.28
C HIS A 155 4.76 9.49 -10.17
N ILE A 156 5.84 9.05 -10.84
CA ILE A 156 7.17 9.69 -10.68
C ILE A 156 7.16 11.17 -11.07
N PRO A 157 6.66 11.59 -12.26
CA PRO A 157 6.60 13.01 -12.59
C PRO A 157 5.68 13.81 -11.66
N PHE A 158 4.52 13.25 -11.28
CA PHE A 158 3.59 13.90 -10.36
C PHE A 158 4.18 14.05 -8.97
N ALA A 159 4.84 13.02 -8.45
CA ALA A 159 5.51 13.07 -7.15
C ALA A 159 6.60 14.16 -7.11
N ILE A 160 7.39 14.30 -8.17
CA ILE A 160 8.41 15.36 -8.26
C ILE A 160 7.75 16.74 -8.32
N LEU A 161 6.71 16.92 -9.14
CA LEU A 161 6.03 18.20 -9.28
C LEU A 161 5.33 18.62 -7.99
N LEU A 162 4.51 17.75 -7.41
CA LEU A 162 3.77 18.03 -6.18
C LEU A 162 4.71 18.11 -4.97
N GLY A 163 5.77 17.30 -4.96
CA GLY A 163 6.77 17.34 -3.92
C GLY A 163 7.52 18.70 -3.87
N LYS A 164 7.81 19.32 -5.00
CA LYS A 164 8.41 20.66 -5.06
C LYS A 164 7.46 21.76 -4.55
N ILE A 165 6.14 21.55 -4.61
CA ILE A 165 5.14 22.53 -4.19
C ILE A 165 4.77 22.33 -2.71
N TRP A 166 4.56 21.08 -2.27
CA TRP A 166 4.01 20.74 -0.97
C TRP A 166 4.90 19.83 -0.11
N GLY A 167 6.18 19.63 -0.51
CA GLY A 167 7.09 18.77 0.26
C GLY A 167 6.65 17.29 0.30
N ILE A 168 6.76 16.65 1.47
CA ILE A 168 6.41 15.23 1.69
C ILE A 168 4.95 14.96 1.31
N GLU A 169 4.03 15.83 1.74
CA GLU A 169 2.60 15.69 1.49
C GLU A 169 2.31 15.62 -0.01
N GLY A 170 2.99 16.43 -0.81
CA GLY A 170 2.87 16.41 -2.26
C GLY A 170 3.30 15.08 -2.88
N VAL A 171 4.37 14.48 -2.37
CA VAL A 171 4.85 13.16 -2.82
C VAL A 171 3.84 12.06 -2.44
N LEU A 172 3.21 12.15 -1.26
CA LEU A 172 2.28 11.14 -0.78
C LEU A 172 0.91 11.20 -1.45
N VAL A 173 0.51 12.35 -1.98
CA VAL A 173 -0.77 12.54 -2.68
C VAL A 173 -0.67 12.16 -4.16
N SER A 174 0.53 12.05 -4.72
CA SER A 174 0.75 11.66 -6.11
C SER A 174 0.54 10.17 -6.35
#